data_6650031109e1b640457104514f770c1a
#
_entry.id   6650031109e1b640457104514f770c1a
#
_cell.length_a   1.000
_cell.length_b   1.000
_cell.length_c   1.000
_cell.angle_alpha   90.00
_cell.angle_beta   90.00
_cell.angle_gamma   90.00
#
_symmetry.space_group_name_H-M   'P 1'
#
loop_
_entity.id
_entity.type
_entity.pdbx_description
1 polymer ?
#
loop_
_entity_poly.entity_id
_entity_poly.type
_entity_poly.pdbx_seq_one_letter_code
_entity_poly.pdbx_strand_id
1 'polypeptide(L)'
;MLDTTLEQLRHQFITLPEREALALVQKNAADCSAKISSGEMRQQDLEKLLSAAEATSATLRKKRERLEQQMKTVIAPREAEALQHEISTVGSEIDAIDEESLAFMEESEHIDSTLVAARSELIELQACEVAAAAALQEAEEYKKAEARDVEEKRERFVGSLDEKWLQGYELRRSQHKGIAVAKVKNHVCGGCHLDLSTSEVDLLKKETDENRECPNCARWLVF
;
A
#
# COMPACT_ATOMS: atom_id res chain seq x y z
N MET A 1 32.57 16.43 -5.70
CA MET A 1 31.26 17.09 -5.42
C MET A 1 30.15 16.66 -6.40
N LEU A 2 30.31 16.75 -7.71
CA LEU A 2 29.25 16.38 -8.66
C LEU A 2 28.77 14.93 -8.50
N ASP A 3 29.70 13.98 -8.40
CA ASP A 3 29.35 12.57 -8.20
C ASP A 3 28.62 12.31 -6.88
N THR A 4 29.00 12.99 -5.81
CA THR A 4 28.30 12.90 -4.52
C THR A 4 26.87 13.47 -4.64
N THR A 5 26.71 14.57 -5.38
CA THR A 5 25.39 15.14 -5.65
C THR A 5 24.51 14.18 -6.48
N LEU A 6 25.09 13.51 -7.49
CA LEU A 6 24.37 12.49 -8.26
C LEU A 6 23.92 11.31 -7.40
N GLU A 7 24.78 10.82 -6.50
CA GLU A 7 24.38 9.73 -5.58
C GLU A 7 23.28 10.19 -4.60
N GLN A 8 23.35 11.44 -4.11
CA GLN A 8 22.29 12.02 -3.28
C GLN A 8 20.97 12.15 -4.04
N LEU A 9 21.00 12.63 -5.30
CA LEU A 9 19.83 12.74 -6.13
C LEU A 9 19.23 11.36 -6.45
N ARG A 10 20.05 10.35 -6.72
CA ARG A 10 19.60 8.97 -6.89
C ARG A 10 18.90 8.43 -5.66
N HIS A 11 19.48 8.69 -4.48
CA HIS A 11 18.87 8.29 -3.22
C HIS A 11 17.53 9.01 -3.00
N GLN A 12 17.49 10.33 -3.21
CA GLN A 12 16.27 11.12 -3.11
C GLN A 12 15.19 10.65 -4.08
N PHE A 13 15.56 10.27 -5.32
CA PHE A 13 14.63 9.73 -6.31
C PHE A 13 13.98 8.42 -5.86
N ILE A 14 14.73 7.55 -5.19
CA ILE A 14 14.21 6.29 -4.66
C ILE A 14 13.31 6.53 -3.44
N THR A 15 13.65 7.51 -2.60
CA THR A 15 12.98 7.81 -1.33
C THR A 15 12.00 8.98 -1.43
N LEU A 16 11.43 9.23 -2.61
CA LEU A 16 10.40 10.27 -2.80
C LEU A 16 9.20 9.99 -1.88
N PRO A 17 8.79 10.95 -1.04
CA PRO A 17 7.63 10.77 -0.15
C PRO A 17 6.32 10.57 -0.91
N GLU A 18 6.22 11.06 -2.14
CA GLU A 18 5.08 10.86 -3.04
C GLU A 18 4.85 9.37 -3.38
N ARG A 19 5.89 8.54 -3.35
CA ARG A 19 5.76 7.08 -3.53
C ARG A 19 5.02 6.43 -2.37
N GLU A 20 5.34 6.83 -1.15
CA GLU A 20 4.66 6.32 0.05
C GLU A 20 3.21 6.83 0.11
N ALA A 21 3.00 8.10 -0.26
CA ALA A 21 1.66 8.68 -0.35
C ALA A 21 0.78 7.93 -1.36
N LEU A 22 1.28 7.66 -2.57
CA LEU A 22 0.57 6.89 -3.59
C LEU A 22 0.28 5.46 -3.11
N ALA A 23 1.28 4.78 -2.54
CA ALA A 23 1.12 3.42 -2.03
C ALA A 23 0.07 3.33 -0.92
N LEU A 24 -0.02 4.34 -0.04
CA LEU A 24 -1.03 4.41 1.01
C LEU A 24 -2.44 4.57 0.43
N VAL A 25 -2.61 5.47 -0.54
CA VAL A 25 -3.92 5.67 -1.19
C VAL A 25 -4.35 4.41 -1.93
N GLN A 26 -3.45 3.77 -2.67
CA GLN A 26 -3.73 2.51 -3.36
C GLN A 26 -4.14 1.39 -2.40
N LYS A 27 -3.46 1.29 -1.26
CA LYS A 27 -3.83 0.33 -0.22
C LYS A 27 -5.24 0.61 0.30
N ASN A 28 -5.56 1.87 0.63
CA ASN A 28 -6.88 2.24 1.12
C ASN A 28 -7.99 1.96 0.09
N ALA A 29 -7.73 2.22 -1.20
CA ALA A 29 -8.66 1.90 -2.28
C ALA A 29 -8.87 0.40 -2.44
N ALA A 30 -7.81 -0.40 -2.32
CA ALA A 30 -7.90 -1.87 -2.34
C ALA A 30 -8.71 -2.40 -1.15
N ASP A 31 -8.45 -1.90 0.06
CA ASP A 31 -9.18 -2.28 1.28
C ASP A 31 -10.68 -1.90 1.17
N CYS A 32 -10.98 -0.73 0.63
CA CYS A 32 -12.35 -0.30 0.38
C CYS A 32 -13.05 -1.17 -0.68
N SER A 33 -12.39 -1.50 -1.77
CA SER A 33 -12.89 -2.41 -2.80
C SER A 33 -13.16 -3.82 -2.26
N ALA A 34 -12.31 -4.33 -1.38
CA ALA A 34 -12.50 -5.62 -0.72
C ALA A 34 -13.74 -5.60 0.20
N LYS A 35 -13.97 -4.51 0.94
CA LYS A 35 -15.19 -4.33 1.76
C LYS A 35 -16.46 -4.36 0.88
N ILE A 36 -16.44 -3.65 -0.25
CA ILE A 36 -17.57 -3.64 -1.20
C ILE A 36 -17.84 -5.06 -1.70
N SER A 37 -16.82 -5.77 -2.17
CA SER A 37 -16.97 -7.14 -2.67
C SER A 37 -17.50 -8.09 -1.59
N SER A 38 -17.02 -7.99 -0.37
CA SER A 38 -17.51 -8.79 0.77
C SER A 38 -18.95 -8.47 1.12
N GLY A 39 -19.33 -7.19 1.10
CA GLY A 39 -20.72 -6.77 1.34
C GLY A 39 -21.68 -7.27 0.26
N GLU A 40 -21.29 -7.17 -1.01
CA GLU A 40 -22.08 -7.67 -2.13
C GLU A 40 -22.29 -9.19 -2.09
N MET A 41 -21.25 -9.95 -1.71
CA MET A 41 -21.36 -11.39 -1.50
C MET A 41 -22.33 -11.71 -0.36
N ARG A 42 -22.24 -11.00 0.76
CA ARG A 42 -23.14 -11.22 1.90
C ARG A 42 -24.58 -10.89 1.55
N GLN A 43 -24.80 -9.84 0.77
CA GLN A 43 -26.13 -9.45 0.27
C GLN A 43 -26.76 -10.54 -0.59
N GLN A 44 -25.99 -11.14 -1.51
CA GLN A 44 -26.45 -12.27 -2.32
C GLN A 44 -26.82 -13.49 -1.46
N ASP A 45 -26.07 -13.74 -0.39
CA ASP A 45 -26.38 -14.85 0.51
C ASP A 45 -27.64 -14.59 1.34
N LEU A 46 -27.85 -13.35 1.80
CA LEU A 46 -29.09 -12.96 2.48
C LEU A 46 -30.29 -13.06 1.57
N GLU A 47 -30.19 -12.69 0.30
CA GLU A 47 -31.25 -12.84 -0.69
C GLU A 47 -31.67 -14.31 -0.86
N LYS A 48 -30.71 -15.24 -0.92
CA LYS A 48 -30.97 -16.68 -0.96
C LYS A 48 -31.68 -17.17 0.31
N LEU A 49 -31.21 -16.72 1.49
CA LEU A 49 -31.81 -17.08 2.77
C LEU A 49 -33.26 -16.59 2.88
N LEU A 50 -33.49 -15.33 2.51
CA LEU A 50 -34.85 -14.76 2.47
C LEU A 50 -35.78 -15.54 1.53
N SER A 51 -35.32 -15.85 0.32
CA SER A 51 -36.11 -16.64 -0.62
C SER A 51 -36.43 -18.04 -0.08
N ALA A 52 -35.49 -18.69 0.60
CA ALA A 52 -35.71 -20.00 1.23
C ALA A 52 -36.70 -19.92 2.41
N ALA A 53 -36.57 -18.89 3.25
CA ALA A 53 -37.47 -18.62 4.36
C ALA A 53 -38.94 -18.36 3.87
N GLU A 54 -39.08 -17.53 2.84
CA GLU A 54 -40.41 -17.27 2.22
C GLU A 54 -41.03 -18.54 1.66
N ALA A 55 -40.27 -19.38 0.97
CA ALA A 55 -40.76 -20.65 0.43
C ALA A 55 -41.22 -21.60 1.57
N THR A 56 -40.46 -21.65 2.65
CA THR A 56 -40.77 -22.47 3.82
C THR A 56 -42.03 -21.94 4.55
N SER A 57 -42.07 -20.63 4.83
CA SER A 57 -43.23 -19.96 5.43
C SER A 57 -44.50 -20.20 4.61
N ALA A 58 -44.44 -20.08 3.27
CA ALA A 58 -45.54 -20.34 2.38
C ALA A 58 -46.04 -21.81 2.46
N THR A 59 -45.11 -22.76 2.60
CA THR A 59 -45.44 -24.18 2.75
C THR A 59 -46.13 -24.45 4.09
N LEU A 60 -45.64 -23.89 5.17
CA LEU A 60 -46.21 -24.00 6.51
C LEU A 60 -47.59 -23.33 6.60
N ARG A 61 -47.78 -22.18 5.99
CA ARG A 61 -49.09 -21.50 5.91
C ARG A 61 -50.13 -22.35 5.20
N LYS A 62 -49.76 -23.02 4.08
CA LYS A 62 -50.65 -23.99 3.40
C LYS A 62 -50.95 -25.20 4.29
N LYS A 63 -49.97 -25.72 5.04
CA LYS A 63 -50.20 -26.81 6.01
C LYS A 63 -51.16 -26.35 7.09
N ARG A 64 -51.01 -25.18 7.68
CA ARG A 64 -51.89 -24.62 8.70
C ARG A 64 -53.33 -24.48 8.17
N GLU A 65 -53.48 -23.93 6.97
CA GLU A 65 -54.80 -23.79 6.33
C GLU A 65 -55.52 -25.15 6.17
N ARG A 66 -54.78 -26.20 5.75
CA ARG A 66 -55.36 -27.56 5.63
C ARG A 66 -55.80 -28.11 6.99
N LEU A 67 -55.00 -27.94 8.03
CA LEU A 67 -55.32 -28.37 9.40
C LEU A 67 -56.55 -27.61 9.94
N GLU A 68 -56.63 -26.32 9.71
CA GLU A 68 -57.79 -25.49 10.06
C GLU A 68 -59.10 -25.93 9.34
N GLN A 69 -58.97 -26.35 8.08
CA GLN A 69 -60.09 -26.90 7.33
C GLN A 69 -60.51 -28.26 7.89
N GLN A 70 -59.56 -29.14 8.21
CA GLN A 70 -59.85 -30.44 8.85
C GLN A 70 -60.51 -30.25 10.20
N MET A 71 -60.05 -29.29 11.01
CA MET A 71 -60.64 -29.01 12.32
C MET A 71 -62.14 -28.63 12.25
N LYS A 72 -62.61 -28.00 11.14
CA LYS A 72 -64.00 -27.65 10.94
C LYS A 72 -64.93 -28.86 10.74
N THR A 73 -64.38 -30.01 10.35
CA THR A 73 -65.13 -31.23 10.04
C THR A 73 -65.08 -32.33 11.11
N VAL A 74 -64.15 -32.16 12.09
CA VAL A 74 -63.93 -33.11 13.17
C VAL A 74 -65.01 -32.99 14.24
N ILE A 75 -65.55 -34.13 14.64
CA ILE A 75 -66.60 -34.25 15.67
C ILE A 75 -65.98 -34.80 17.01
N ALA A 76 -64.95 -35.60 16.92
CA ALA A 76 -64.35 -36.25 18.11
C ALA A 76 -63.48 -35.24 18.90
N PRO A 77 -63.74 -35.01 20.21
CA PRO A 77 -63.05 -34.01 21.00
C PRO A 77 -61.52 -34.22 21.06
N ARG A 78 -61.05 -35.46 21.19
CA ARG A 78 -59.60 -35.79 21.25
C ARG A 78 -58.88 -35.46 19.92
N GLU A 79 -59.55 -35.66 18.81
CA GLU A 79 -58.98 -35.35 17.49
C GLU A 79 -58.92 -33.83 17.25
N ALA A 80 -59.95 -33.10 17.73
CA ALA A 80 -59.95 -31.64 17.69
C ALA A 80 -58.80 -31.04 18.56
N GLU A 81 -58.56 -31.58 19.78
CA GLU A 81 -57.42 -31.15 20.62
C GLU A 81 -56.06 -31.42 19.95
N ALA A 82 -55.90 -32.60 19.30
CA ALA A 82 -54.67 -32.92 18.57
C ALA A 82 -54.43 -31.98 17.39
N LEU A 83 -55.46 -31.69 16.59
CA LEU A 83 -55.38 -30.74 15.47
C LEU A 83 -55.08 -29.33 15.97
N GLN A 84 -55.69 -28.90 17.07
CA GLN A 84 -55.43 -27.57 17.64
C GLN A 84 -53.98 -27.45 18.13
N HIS A 85 -53.40 -28.50 18.73
CA HIS A 85 -52.00 -28.51 19.09
C HIS A 85 -51.08 -28.43 17.88
N GLU A 86 -51.39 -29.19 16.77
CA GLU A 86 -50.61 -29.16 15.55
C GLU A 86 -50.71 -27.78 14.85
N ILE A 87 -51.89 -27.16 14.82
CA ILE A 87 -52.06 -25.77 14.28
C ILE A 87 -51.20 -24.79 15.10
N SER A 88 -51.22 -24.91 16.43
CA SER A 88 -50.40 -24.04 17.29
C SER A 88 -48.89 -24.24 17.06
N THR A 89 -48.45 -25.50 16.88
CA THR A 89 -47.02 -25.79 16.59
C THR A 89 -46.63 -25.19 15.22
N VAL A 90 -47.41 -25.40 14.18
CA VAL A 90 -47.13 -24.80 12.85
C VAL A 90 -47.17 -23.28 12.91
N GLY A 91 -48.07 -22.70 13.74
CA GLY A 91 -48.10 -21.25 13.95
C GLY A 91 -46.77 -20.74 14.53
N SER A 92 -46.30 -21.41 15.58
CA SER A 92 -45.00 -21.04 16.19
C SER A 92 -43.81 -21.22 15.24
N GLU A 93 -43.85 -22.23 14.35
CA GLU A 93 -42.81 -22.42 13.32
C GLU A 93 -42.82 -21.27 12.29
N ILE A 94 -44.03 -20.80 11.88
CA ILE A 94 -44.16 -19.66 10.99
C ILE A 94 -43.64 -18.40 11.65
N ASP A 95 -44.02 -18.13 12.90
CA ASP A 95 -43.57 -16.94 13.63
C ASP A 95 -42.05 -16.91 13.77
N ALA A 96 -41.41 -18.04 14.03
CA ALA A 96 -39.93 -18.14 14.11
C ALA A 96 -39.25 -17.82 12.76
N ILE A 97 -39.82 -18.32 11.64
CA ILE A 97 -39.29 -18.05 10.30
C ILE A 97 -39.48 -16.57 9.92
N ASP A 98 -40.65 -16.02 10.24
CA ASP A 98 -40.96 -14.63 9.98
C ASP A 98 -40.01 -13.69 10.80
N GLU A 99 -39.69 -14.05 12.06
CA GLU A 99 -38.71 -13.33 12.89
C GLU A 99 -37.26 -13.42 12.31
N GLU A 100 -36.85 -14.61 11.87
CA GLU A 100 -35.58 -14.81 11.19
C GLU A 100 -35.50 -14.01 9.89
N SER A 101 -36.56 -13.96 9.11
CA SER A 101 -36.64 -13.17 7.87
C SER A 101 -36.50 -11.68 8.15
N LEU A 102 -37.11 -11.16 9.21
CA LEU A 102 -36.95 -9.78 9.62
C LEU A 102 -35.49 -9.45 9.97
N ALA A 103 -34.82 -10.36 10.70
CA ALA A 103 -33.39 -10.16 11.00
C ALA A 103 -32.51 -10.13 9.74
N PHE A 104 -32.80 -10.97 8.74
CA PHE A 104 -32.10 -10.94 7.45
C PHE A 104 -32.37 -9.64 6.67
N MET A 105 -33.59 -9.13 6.72
CA MET A 105 -33.93 -7.85 6.09
C MET A 105 -33.21 -6.68 6.74
N GLU A 106 -33.18 -6.64 8.08
CA GLU A 106 -32.44 -5.61 8.84
C GLU A 106 -30.95 -5.64 8.52
N GLU A 107 -30.33 -6.84 8.47
CA GLU A 107 -28.93 -7.00 8.07
C GLU A 107 -28.70 -6.51 6.64
N SER A 108 -29.61 -6.84 5.72
CA SER A 108 -29.53 -6.40 4.31
C SER A 108 -29.58 -4.88 4.19
N GLU A 109 -30.51 -4.20 4.86
CA GLU A 109 -30.60 -2.73 4.87
C GLU A 109 -29.34 -2.08 5.45
N HIS A 110 -28.76 -2.67 6.50
CA HIS A 110 -27.50 -2.19 7.07
C HIS A 110 -26.36 -2.32 6.06
N ILE A 111 -26.24 -3.46 5.38
CA ILE A 111 -25.22 -3.67 4.35
C ILE A 111 -25.42 -2.69 3.18
N ASP A 112 -26.64 -2.47 2.73
CA ASP A 112 -26.93 -1.50 1.66
C ASP A 112 -26.41 -0.11 2.01
N SER A 113 -26.70 0.36 3.22
CA SER A 113 -26.22 1.66 3.69
C SER A 113 -24.69 1.75 3.73
N THR A 114 -24.03 0.68 4.17
CA THR A 114 -22.56 0.61 4.21
C THR A 114 -21.93 0.53 2.83
N LEU A 115 -22.56 -0.19 1.89
CA LEU A 115 -22.12 -0.27 0.50
C LEU A 115 -22.22 1.07 -0.22
N VAL A 116 -23.29 1.85 0.01
CA VAL A 116 -23.44 3.19 -0.55
C VAL A 116 -22.30 4.09 -0.05
N ALA A 117 -22.02 4.08 1.24
CA ALA A 117 -20.93 4.87 1.82
C ALA A 117 -19.55 4.42 1.29
N ALA A 118 -19.31 3.11 1.24
CA ALA A 118 -18.03 2.57 0.75
C ALA A 118 -17.80 2.87 -0.74
N ARG A 119 -18.84 2.83 -1.57
CA ARG A 119 -18.72 3.20 -2.99
C ARG A 119 -18.40 4.68 -3.18
N SER A 120 -18.98 5.57 -2.34
CA SER A 120 -18.65 6.99 -2.36
C SER A 120 -17.19 7.21 -1.94
N GLU A 121 -16.75 6.56 -0.87
CA GLU A 121 -15.35 6.59 -0.41
C GLU A 121 -14.37 6.10 -1.48
N LEU A 122 -14.73 5.02 -2.19
CA LEU A 122 -13.89 4.49 -3.26
C LEU A 122 -13.69 5.49 -4.41
N ILE A 123 -14.73 6.24 -4.78
CA ILE A 123 -14.65 7.29 -5.81
C ILE A 123 -13.68 8.40 -5.36
N GLU A 124 -13.75 8.82 -4.09
CA GLU A 124 -12.85 9.82 -3.54
C GLU A 124 -11.39 9.32 -3.50
N LEU A 125 -11.19 8.07 -3.08
CA LEU A 125 -9.87 7.44 -3.06
C LEU A 125 -9.28 7.31 -4.47
N GLN A 126 -10.08 6.98 -5.48
CA GLN A 126 -9.63 6.94 -6.88
C GLN A 126 -9.23 8.32 -7.39
N ALA A 127 -9.96 9.38 -7.02
CA ALA A 127 -9.56 10.75 -7.35
C ALA A 127 -8.25 11.14 -6.67
N CYS A 128 -8.07 10.77 -5.39
CA CYS A 128 -6.82 10.96 -4.66
C CYS A 128 -5.66 10.18 -5.27
N GLU A 129 -5.90 8.94 -5.76
CA GLU A 129 -4.88 8.13 -6.43
C GLU A 129 -4.36 8.81 -7.70
N VAL A 130 -5.27 9.33 -8.54
CA VAL A 130 -4.90 10.09 -9.75
C VAL A 130 -4.05 11.31 -9.38
N ALA A 131 -4.46 12.06 -8.36
CA ALA A 131 -3.71 13.23 -7.90
C ALA A 131 -2.32 12.86 -7.32
N ALA A 132 -2.24 11.80 -6.52
CA ALA A 132 -0.98 11.31 -5.96
C ALA A 132 -0.03 10.77 -7.04
N ALA A 133 -0.56 10.10 -8.06
CA ALA A 133 0.21 9.62 -9.21
C ALA A 133 0.78 10.78 -10.02
N ALA A 134 0.00 11.83 -10.26
CA ALA A 134 0.46 13.04 -10.95
C ALA A 134 1.55 13.76 -10.15
N ALA A 135 1.38 13.91 -8.83
CA ALA A 135 2.39 14.50 -7.96
C ALA A 135 3.71 13.72 -7.95
N LEU A 136 3.63 12.38 -7.93
CA LEU A 136 4.81 11.53 -8.03
C LEU A 136 5.52 11.73 -9.37
N GLN A 137 4.78 11.76 -10.47
CA GLN A 137 5.35 11.97 -11.80
C GLN A 137 6.08 13.31 -11.89
N GLU A 138 5.48 14.39 -11.38
CA GLU A 138 6.10 15.72 -11.35
C GLU A 138 7.39 15.73 -10.53
N ALA A 139 7.36 15.13 -9.32
CA ALA A 139 8.53 15.00 -8.46
C ALA A 139 9.66 14.18 -9.13
N GLU A 140 9.31 13.08 -9.80
CA GLU A 140 10.28 12.27 -10.55
C GLU A 140 10.91 13.04 -11.71
N GLU A 141 10.11 13.77 -12.49
CA GLU A 141 10.60 14.58 -13.61
C GLU A 141 11.50 15.70 -13.13
N TYR A 142 11.13 16.34 -12.02
CA TYR A 142 11.98 17.36 -11.38
C TYR A 142 13.35 16.77 -10.98
N LYS A 143 13.37 15.62 -10.30
CA LYS A 143 14.61 14.97 -9.87
C LYS A 143 15.45 14.47 -11.05
N LYS A 144 14.83 13.99 -12.12
CA LYS A 144 15.51 13.61 -13.37
C LYS A 144 16.15 14.83 -14.04
N ALA A 145 15.47 15.97 -14.04
CA ALA A 145 16.01 17.22 -14.61
C ALA A 145 17.23 17.70 -13.80
N GLU A 146 17.12 17.72 -12.45
CA GLU A 146 18.27 18.05 -11.59
C GLU A 146 19.46 17.11 -11.85
N ALA A 147 19.22 15.81 -11.98
CA ALA A 147 20.28 14.84 -12.24
C ALA A 147 20.94 15.07 -13.61
N ARG A 148 20.18 15.35 -14.66
CA ARG A 148 20.72 15.68 -16.00
C ARG A 148 21.60 16.91 -15.97
N ASP A 149 21.19 17.97 -15.28
CA ASP A 149 21.98 19.19 -15.14
C ASP A 149 23.35 18.92 -14.47
N VAL A 150 23.36 18.03 -13.47
CA VAL A 150 24.60 17.65 -12.80
C VAL A 150 25.44 16.73 -13.68
N GLU A 151 24.84 15.80 -14.41
CA GLU A 151 25.52 14.93 -15.38
C GLU A 151 26.16 15.74 -16.51
N GLU A 152 25.47 16.69 -17.11
CA GLU A 152 26.03 17.60 -18.12
C GLU A 152 27.23 18.41 -17.61
N LYS A 153 27.14 18.92 -16.36
CA LYS A 153 28.28 19.61 -15.73
C LYS A 153 29.44 18.64 -15.54
N ARG A 154 29.17 17.40 -15.11
CA ARG A 154 30.19 16.36 -14.96
C ARG A 154 30.89 16.05 -16.29
N GLU A 155 30.10 15.82 -17.36
CA GLU A 155 30.63 15.54 -18.70
C GLU A 155 31.54 16.65 -19.21
N ARG A 156 31.17 17.91 -19.03
CA ARG A 156 32.03 19.05 -19.39
C ARG A 156 33.38 19.02 -18.64
N PHE A 157 33.36 18.70 -17.35
CA PHE A 157 34.60 18.57 -16.58
C PHE A 157 35.42 17.36 -17.02
N VAL A 158 34.79 16.22 -17.24
CA VAL A 158 35.44 14.99 -17.72
C VAL A 158 36.12 15.22 -19.08
N GLY A 159 35.42 15.89 -20.01
CA GLY A 159 35.98 16.21 -21.33
C GLY A 159 37.21 17.14 -21.30
N SER A 160 37.48 17.80 -20.17
CA SER A 160 38.66 18.64 -19.97
C SER A 160 39.81 17.93 -19.25
N LEU A 161 39.62 16.69 -18.77
CA LEU A 161 40.61 15.92 -18.04
C LEU A 161 41.41 15.00 -18.97
N ASP A 162 42.66 14.75 -18.59
CA ASP A 162 43.48 13.72 -19.20
C ASP A 162 42.89 12.33 -18.90
N GLU A 163 42.94 11.44 -19.87
CA GLU A 163 42.36 10.09 -19.79
C GLU A 163 42.95 9.28 -18.61
N LYS A 164 44.25 9.44 -18.34
CA LYS A 164 44.94 8.78 -17.22
C LYS A 164 44.34 9.18 -15.88
N TRP A 165 44.06 10.47 -15.70
CA TRP A 165 43.43 11.00 -14.49
C TRP A 165 41.99 10.48 -14.32
N LEU A 166 41.26 10.43 -15.39
CA LEU A 166 39.91 9.94 -15.38
C LEU A 166 39.85 8.45 -14.99
N GLN A 167 40.69 7.62 -15.61
CA GLN A 167 40.78 6.19 -15.26
C GLN A 167 41.15 5.97 -13.79
N GLY A 168 42.16 6.71 -13.28
CA GLY A 168 42.57 6.67 -11.87
C GLY A 168 41.43 7.11 -10.93
N TYR A 169 40.66 8.12 -11.31
CA TYR A 169 39.52 8.61 -10.55
C TYR A 169 38.40 7.56 -10.48
N GLU A 170 37.96 7.01 -11.63
CA GLU A 170 36.88 6.04 -11.68
C GLU A 170 37.22 4.73 -10.95
N LEU A 171 38.49 4.30 -11.02
CA LEU A 171 38.95 3.13 -10.27
C LEU A 171 38.79 3.36 -8.76
N ARG A 172 39.27 4.50 -8.24
CA ARG A 172 39.14 4.82 -6.81
C ARG A 172 37.68 5.04 -6.42
N ARG A 173 36.91 5.67 -7.27
CA ARG A 173 35.48 5.89 -7.06
C ARG A 173 34.72 4.57 -6.86
N SER A 174 35.00 3.57 -7.71
CA SER A 174 34.37 2.24 -7.61
C SER A 174 34.73 1.50 -6.33
N GLN A 175 36.00 1.63 -5.88
CA GLN A 175 36.50 0.98 -4.67
C GLN A 175 36.00 1.62 -3.38
N HIS A 176 35.62 2.90 -3.42
CA HIS A 176 35.34 3.71 -2.23
C HIS A 176 33.94 4.27 -2.15
N LYS A 177 32.95 3.53 -2.65
CA LYS A 177 31.52 3.90 -2.56
C LYS A 177 31.25 5.32 -3.11
N GLY A 178 31.85 5.64 -4.26
CA GLY A 178 31.58 6.90 -4.95
C GLY A 178 32.51 8.08 -4.56
N ILE A 179 33.41 7.92 -3.61
CA ILE A 179 34.32 9.01 -3.14
C ILE A 179 35.76 8.67 -3.48
N ALA A 180 36.29 9.18 -4.59
CA ALA A 180 37.65 8.99 -5.03
C ALA A 180 38.64 9.97 -4.39
N VAL A 181 38.20 11.20 -4.08
CA VAL A 181 39.02 12.31 -3.56
C VAL A 181 38.48 12.73 -2.21
N ALA A 182 39.39 12.87 -1.23
CA ALA A 182 39.03 13.28 0.11
C ALA A 182 39.80 14.56 0.51
N LYS A 183 39.12 15.47 1.22
CA LYS A 183 39.74 16.66 1.77
C LYS A 183 40.35 16.34 3.13
N VAL A 184 41.59 16.76 3.34
CA VAL A 184 42.25 16.68 4.65
C VAL A 184 41.84 17.90 5.48
N LYS A 185 41.31 17.67 6.69
CA LYS A 185 41.00 18.72 7.67
C LYS A 185 41.57 18.33 9.01
N ASN A 186 42.33 19.23 9.62
CA ASN A 186 42.92 19.00 10.94
C ASN A 186 43.65 17.65 11.05
N HIS A 187 44.43 17.30 10.04
CA HIS A 187 45.17 16.03 9.92
C HIS A 187 44.26 14.77 9.79
N VAL A 188 42.97 14.93 9.59
CA VAL A 188 42.04 13.81 9.41
C VAL A 188 41.69 13.67 7.92
N CYS A 189 41.76 12.45 7.40
CA CYS A 189 41.27 12.14 6.06
C CYS A 189 39.74 12.20 6.03
N GLY A 190 39.15 13.08 5.23
CA GLY A 190 37.69 13.21 5.08
C GLY A 190 37.01 12.03 4.39
N GLY A 191 37.77 11.01 3.96
CA GLY A 191 37.22 9.81 3.32
C GLY A 191 37.14 8.57 4.20
N CYS A 192 38.19 8.31 5.01
CA CYS A 192 38.23 7.18 5.95
C CYS A 192 38.14 7.60 7.41
N HIS A 193 38.20 8.89 7.69
CA HIS A 193 38.13 9.50 9.01
C HIS A 193 39.27 9.08 9.98
N LEU A 194 40.40 8.58 9.44
CA LEU A 194 41.58 8.25 10.22
C LEU A 194 42.52 9.44 10.27
N ASP A 195 43.22 9.55 11.38
CA ASP A 195 44.24 10.58 11.61
C ASP A 195 45.50 10.30 10.76
N LEU A 196 46.06 11.35 10.24
CA LEU A 196 47.34 11.36 9.56
C LEU A 196 48.36 12.08 10.49
N SER A 197 49.54 11.52 10.67
CA SER A 197 50.59 12.17 11.44
C SER A 197 51.03 13.45 10.75
N THR A 198 51.59 14.38 11.52
CA THR A 198 52.13 15.64 10.99
C THR A 198 53.22 15.39 9.92
N SER A 199 54.05 14.37 10.11
CA SER A 199 55.08 13.96 9.15
C SER A 199 54.48 13.42 7.84
N GLU A 200 53.39 12.64 7.91
CA GLU A 200 52.70 12.15 6.71
C GLU A 200 52.05 13.29 5.93
N VAL A 201 51.40 14.22 6.63
CA VAL A 201 50.77 15.39 5.99
C VAL A 201 51.82 16.26 5.30
N ASP A 202 52.99 16.48 5.94
CA ASP A 202 54.06 17.27 5.36
C ASP A 202 54.74 16.59 4.16
N LEU A 203 54.87 15.27 4.18
CA LEU A 203 55.29 14.48 3.01
C LEU A 203 54.29 14.57 1.88
N LEU A 204 53.01 14.32 2.15
CA LEU A 204 51.95 14.35 1.16
C LEU A 204 51.78 15.74 0.52
N LYS A 205 52.02 16.82 1.25
CA LYS A 205 52.00 18.18 0.66
C LYS A 205 53.13 18.44 -0.33
N LYS A 206 54.25 17.72 -0.20
CA LYS A 206 55.40 17.83 -1.11
C LYS A 206 55.29 16.94 -2.34
N GLU A 207 54.45 15.92 -2.27
CA GLU A 207 54.21 15.02 -3.39
C GLU A 207 53.44 15.72 -4.52
N THR A 208 53.57 15.17 -5.75
CA THR A 208 52.75 15.57 -6.88
C THR A 208 51.30 15.14 -6.67
N ASP A 209 50.35 15.82 -7.32
CA ASP A 209 48.95 15.53 -7.16
C ASP A 209 48.58 14.06 -7.48
N GLU A 210 49.35 13.42 -8.40
CA GLU A 210 49.19 11.99 -8.75
C GLU A 210 49.48 11.03 -7.60
N ASN A 211 50.47 11.37 -6.75
CA ASN A 211 50.96 10.52 -5.69
C ASN A 211 50.40 10.88 -4.30
N ARG A 212 49.53 11.88 -4.26
CA ARG A 212 48.93 12.38 -3.01
C ARG A 212 47.81 11.50 -2.53
N GLU A 213 48.14 10.29 -2.09
CA GLU A 213 47.18 9.28 -1.64
C GLU A 213 47.17 9.11 -0.13
N CYS A 214 45.97 8.86 0.42
CA CYS A 214 45.85 8.52 1.83
C CYS A 214 46.52 7.17 2.13
N PRO A 215 47.46 7.09 3.07
CA PRO A 215 48.12 5.82 3.40
C PRO A 215 47.17 4.75 3.95
N ASN A 216 46.05 5.16 4.50
CA ASN A 216 45.07 4.25 5.10
C ASN A 216 44.00 3.75 4.12
N CYS A 217 43.62 4.53 3.10
CA CYS A 217 42.50 4.19 2.23
C CYS A 217 42.74 4.44 0.74
N ALA A 218 43.94 4.86 0.34
CA ALA A 218 44.33 5.08 -1.06
C ALA A 218 43.47 6.09 -1.86
N ARG A 219 42.60 6.87 -1.20
CA ARG A 219 41.92 7.99 -1.86
C ARG A 219 42.89 9.12 -2.14
N TRP A 220 42.70 9.82 -3.24
CA TRP A 220 43.46 11.05 -3.46
C TRP A 220 43.09 12.11 -2.42
N LEU A 221 44.12 12.83 -1.96
CA LEU A 221 43.96 13.83 -0.93
C LEU A 221 44.13 15.24 -1.50
N VAL A 222 43.25 16.15 -1.05
CA VAL A 222 43.35 17.60 -1.25
C VAL A 222 43.45 18.29 0.12
N PHE A 223 44.24 19.30 0.21
CA PHE A 223 44.52 20.05 1.46
C PHE A 223 43.79 21.39 1.48
#